data_4e522ddecdd933022cb4351a5b5f2e02
#
_entry.id   4e522ddecdd933022cb4351a5b5f2e02
#
_cell.length_a   1.000
_cell.length_b   1.000
_cell.length_c   1.000
_cell.angle_alpha   90.00
_cell.angle_beta   90.00
_cell.angle_gamma   90.00
#
_symmetry.space_group_name_H-M   'P 1'
#
loop_
_entity.id
_entity.type
_entity.pdbx_description
1 polymer ?
#
loop_
_entity_poly.entity_id
_entity_poly.type
_entity_poly.pdbx_seq_one_letter_code
_entity_poly.pdbx_strand_id
1 'polypeptide(L)'
;MPATAYDAAAATDATIPGYTVFYDANCRLCAASRRRLERLRPRARLTFVDVRDDAAMRNFPMVDRAAGLRQMFVLDPAGQLAGGYDAFLSVAPIIPLLRPLRHVLRLPPVRAVGRRVYRWIAHNRYRLGGAVSCEDGACRV
;
A
#
# COMPACT_ATOMS: atom_id res chain seq x y z
N MET A 1 -7.09 -19.67 9.01
CA MET A 1 -5.78 -19.06 8.81
C MET A 1 -5.22 -18.68 10.15
N PRO A 2 -4.03 -19.15 10.49
CA PRO A 2 -3.36 -18.46 11.55
C PRO A 2 -3.24 -17.02 11.10
N ALA A 3 -3.79 -16.08 11.89
CA ALA A 3 -3.44 -14.69 11.78
C ALA A 3 -1.91 -14.68 11.66
N THR A 4 -1.39 -14.24 10.53
CA THR A 4 -0.02 -13.81 10.50
C THR A 4 0.03 -12.79 11.59
N ALA A 5 0.59 -13.20 12.71
CA ALA A 5 0.83 -12.32 13.82
C ALA A 5 1.44 -11.06 13.20
N TYR A 6 0.69 -9.99 13.23
CA TYR A 6 1.28 -8.68 13.17
C TYR A 6 2.32 -8.72 14.29
N ASP A 7 3.57 -8.93 13.90
CA ASP A 7 4.67 -9.03 14.83
C ASP A 7 4.77 -7.69 15.53
N ALA A 8 4.14 -7.61 16.69
CA ALA A 8 4.36 -6.53 17.64
C ALA A 8 5.86 -6.44 18.06
N ALA A 9 6.64 -7.48 17.73
CA ALA A 9 8.09 -7.50 17.85
C ALA A 9 8.81 -6.56 16.86
N ALA A 10 8.12 -6.05 15.81
CA ALA A 10 8.72 -5.09 14.88
C ALA A 10 8.76 -3.65 15.43
N ALA A 11 8.23 -3.40 16.61
CA ALA A 11 8.20 -2.06 17.22
C ALA A 11 9.50 -1.65 17.92
N THR A 12 10.54 -2.48 17.92
CA THR A 12 11.72 -2.25 18.75
C THR A 12 12.98 -1.78 18.03
N ASP A 13 12.94 -1.67 16.69
CA ASP A 13 14.06 -1.04 15.97
C ASP A 13 13.68 0.38 15.55
N ALA A 14 13.81 1.31 16.48
CA ALA A 14 13.52 2.75 16.30
C ALA A 14 14.45 3.45 15.28
N THR A 15 15.38 2.73 14.68
CA THR A 15 16.42 3.28 13.81
C THR A 15 16.04 3.33 12.33
N ILE A 16 15.05 2.53 11.90
CA ILE A 16 14.62 2.49 10.49
C ILE A 16 13.21 3.07 10.38
N PRO A 17 13.02 4.17 9.62
CA PRO A 17 11.68 4.73 9.40
C PRO A 17 10.73 3.67 8.86
N GLY A 18 9.55 3.55 9.47
CA GLY A 18 8.52 2.60 9.09
C GLY A 18 7.38 3.28 8.33
N TYR A 19 7.01 2.69 7.20
CA TYR A 19 5.81 3.06 6.44
C TYR A 19 4.79 1.94 6.53
N THR A 20 3.54 2.28 6.77
CA THR A 20 2.44 1.32 6.76
C THR A 20 1.60 1.50 5.50
N VAL A 21 1.48 0.45 4.72
CA VAL A 21 0.73 0.43 3.46
C VAL A 21 -0.56 -0.34 3.66
N PHE A 22 -1.69 0.33 3.48
CA PHE A 22 -3.02 -0.27 3.56
C PHE A 22 -3.50 -0.64 2.17
N TYR A 23 -3.86 -1.89 1.97
CA TYR A 23 -4.25 -2.44 0.67
C TYR A 23 -5.39 -3.43 0.80
N ASP A 24 -6.03 -3.74 -0.31
CA ASP A 24 -7.06 -4.77 -0.40
C ASP A 24 -6.42 -6.11 -0.82
N ALA A 25 -6.30 -7.03 0.11
CA ALA A 25 -5.68 -8.34 -0.16
C ALA A 25 -6.50 -9.21 -1.12
N ASN A 26 -7.81 -8.95 -1.27
CA ASN A 26 -8.66 -9.64 -2.23
C ASN A 26 -8.49 -9.18 -3.68
N CYS A 27 -7.75 -8.10 -3.90
CA CYS A 27 -7.46 -7.55 -5.21
C CYS A 27 -6.12 -8.11 -5.73
N ARG A 28 -6.13 -8.88 -6.82
CA ARG A 28 -4.90 -9.45 -7.42
C ARG A 28 -3.88 -8.39 -7.81
N LEU A 29 -4.34 -7.29 -8.40
CA LEU A 29 -3.47 -6.19 -8.78
C LEU A 29 -2.80 -5.55 -7.56
N CYS A 30 -3.55 -5.37 -6.47
CA CYS A 30 -3.03 -4.82 -5.22
C CYS A 30 -1.99 -5.77 -4.58
N ALA A 31 -2.26 -7.06 -4.55
CA ALA A 31 -1.33 -8.06 -4.06
C ALA A 31 -0.06 -8.15 -4.93
N ALA A 32 -0.20 -8.04 -6.25
CA ALA A 32 0.95 -7.99 -7.16
C ALA A 32 1.78 -6.71 -6.95
N SER A 33 1.14 -5.57 -6.72
CA SER A 33 1.81 -4.30 -6.44
C SER A 33 2.60 -4.37 -5.13
N ARG A 34 2.02 -4.99 -4.08
CA ARG A 34 2.72 -5.27 -2.83
C ARG A 34 4.02 -6.04 -3.07
N ARG A 35 3.94 -7.18 -3.78
CA ARG A 35 5.13 -7.99 -4.07
C ARG A 35 6.18 -7.24 -4.87
N ARG A 36 5.76 -6.39 -5.82
CA ARG A 36 6.69 -5.55 -6.58
C ARG A 36 7.38 -4.53 -5.68
N LEU A 37 6.67 -3.87 -4.78
CA LEU A 37 7.24 -2.94 -3.81
C LEU A 37 8.28 -3.62 -2.92
N GLU A 38 8.01 -4.83 -2.43
CA GLU A 38 8.95 -5.61 -1.63
C GLU A 38 10.23 -5.96 -2.42
N ARG A 39 10.09 -6.31 -3.71
CA ARG A 39 11.23 -6.63 -4.60
C ARG A 39 12.10 -5.43 -4.95
N LEU A 40 11.57 -4.24 -4.93
CA LEU A 40 12.30 -3.00 -5.24
C LEU A 40 13.28 -2.59 -4.14
N ARG A 41 13.42 -3.40 -3.09
CA ARG A 41 14.33 -3.20 -1.96
C ARG A 41 14.23 -1.78 -1.38
N PRO A 42 13.10 -1.41 -0.82
CA PRO A 42 12.92 -0.08 -0.22
C PRO A 42 13.96 0.14 0.89
N ARG A 43 14.41 1.39 1.04
CA ARG A 43 15.37 1.80 2.06
C ARG A 43 14.74 2.06 3.43
N ALA A 44 13.46 1.79 3.57
CA ALA A 44 12.71 1.89 4.82
C ALA A 44 11.88 0.63 5.00
N ARG A 45 11.46 0.36 6.22
CA ARG A 45 10.56 -0.76 6.51
C ARG A 45 9.18 -0.48 5.91
N LEU A 46 8.66 -1.43 5.15
CA LEU A 46 7.28 -1.44 4.69
C LEU A 46 6.49 -2.50 5.45
N THR A 47 5.47 -2.07 6.16
CA THR A 47 4.48 -2.95 6.79
C THR A 47 3.21 -2.90 5.96
N PHE A 48 2.66 -4.05 5.61
CA PHE A 48 1.44 -4.14 4.79
C PHE A 48 0.27 -4.59 5.66
N VAL A 49 -0.81 -3.82 5.62
CA VAL A 49 -2.05 -4.09 6.37
C VAL A 49 -3.19 -4.29 5.39
N ASP A 50 -3.87 -5.41 5.50
CA ASP A 50 -5.09 -5.67 4.75
C ASP A 50 -6.26 -4.90 5.37
N VAL A 51 -6.89 -4.04 4.58
CA VAL A 51 -8.06 -3.25 5.03
C VAL A 51 -9.29 -4.12 5.33
N ARG A 52 -9.28 -5.39 4.95
CA ARG A 52 -10.33 -6.36 5.28
C ARG A 52 -10.12 -7.03 6.62
N ASP A 53 -8.94 -6.92 7.20
CA ASP A 53 -8.64 -7.46 8.53
C ASP A 53 -9.15 -6.51 9.61
N ASP A 54 -10.28 -6.85 10.21
CA ASP A 54 -10.91 -6.05 11.27
C ASP A 54 -10.01 -5.89 12.50
N ALA A 55 -9.25 -6.92 12.86
CA ALA A 55 -8.38 -6.91 14.03
C ALA A 55 -7.20 -5.95 13.81
N ALA A 56 -6.56 -6.02 12.64
CA ALA A 56 -5.47 -5.13 12.27
C ALA A 56 -5.94 -3.67 12.15
N MET A 57 -7.10 -3.43 11.53
CA MET A 57 -7.64 -2.09 11.31
C MET A 57 -8.06 -1.37 12.59
N ARG A 58 -8.34 -2.08 13.68
CA ARG A 58 -8.62 -1.46 15.00
C ARG A 58 -7.46 -0.60 15.50
N ASN A 59 -6.23 -0.92 15.10
CA ASN A 59 -5.04 -0.14 15.47
C ASN A 59 -4.87 1.14 14.65
N PHE A 60 -5.69 1.34 13.61
CA PHE A 60 -5.58 2.45 12.68
C PHE A 60 -6.93 3.15 12.46
N PRO A 61 -7.54 3.74 13.52
CA PRO A 61 -8.86 4.36 13.43
C PRO A 61 -8.89 5.58 12.50
N MET A 62 -7.72 6.16 12.16
CA MET A 62 -7.60 7.27 11.22
C MET A 62 -7.82 6.86 9.76
N VAL A 63 -7.77 5.55 9.45
CA VAL A 63 -7.96 5.04 8.09
C VAL A 63 -9.42 4.67 7.88
N ASP A 64 -10.10 5.38 6.98
CA ASP A 64 -11.44 5.00 6.54
C ASP A 64 -11.36 3.70 5.73
N ARG A 65 -11.91 2.63 6.27
CA ARG A 65 -11.92 1.31 5.65
C ARG A 65 -12.62 1.30 4.30
N ALA A 66 -13.76 1.98 4.16
CA ALA A 66 -14.49 2.06 2.90
C ALA A 66 -13.66 2.75 1.82
N ALA A 67 -12.93 3.80 2.18
CA ALA A 67 -11.97 4.44 1.28
C ALA A 67 -10.77 3.52 0.97
N GLY A 68 -10.29 2.77 1.94
CA GLY A 68 -9.20 1.79 1.79
C GLY A 68 -9.53 0.65 0.82
N LEU A 69 -10.82 0.30 0.69
CA LEU A 69 -11.29 -0.65 -0.32
C LEU A 69 -11.34 -0.07 -1.74
N ARG A 70 -11.25 1.25 -1.88
CA ARG A 70 -11.27 1.95 -3.17
C ARG A 70 -9.89 2.39 -3.65
N GLN A 71 -8.99 2.67 -2.71
CA GLN A 71 -7.63 3.13 -3.01
C GLN A 71 -6.66 2.70 -1.92
N MET A 72 -5.38 2.64 -2.28
CA MET A 72 -4.30 2.39 -1.33
C MET A 72 -4.05 3.61 -0.45
N PHE A 73 -3.77 3.39 0.83
CA PHE A 73 -3.26 4.41 1.74
C PHE A 73 -1.87 4.06 2.24
N VAL A 74 -1.11 5.08 2.56
CA VAL A 74 0.20 4.96 3.20
C VAL A 74 0.25 5.90 4.40
N LEU A 75 0.61 5.36 5.54
CA LEU A 75 0.95 6.10 6.74
C LEU A 75 2.47 6.20 6.84
N ASP A 76 3.00 7.40 6.83
CA ASP A 76 4.44 7.64 6.93
C ASP A 76 4.92 7.68 8.39
N PRO A 77 6.25 7.67 8.64
CA PRO A 77 6.80 7.72 9.99
C PRO A 77 6.47 9.01 10.77
N ALA A 78 6.08 10.07 10.08
CA ALA A 78 5.63 11.33 10.69
C ALA A 78 4.15 11.30 11.10
N GLY A 79 3.44 10.18 10.83
CA GLY A 79 2.02 10.05 11.13
C GLY A 79 1.11 10.66 10.08
N GLN A 80 1.63 10.99 8.90
CA GLN A 80 0.82 11.55 7.81
C GLN A 80 0.24 10.44 6.95
N LEU A 81 -1.07 10.50 6.72
CA LEU A 81 -1.80 9.56 5.89
C LEU A 81 -2.00 10.15 4.49
N ALA A 82 -1.55 9.43 3.48
CA ALA A 82 -1.74 9.78 2.08
C ALA A 82 -2.52 8.67 1.36
N GLY A 83 -3.38 9.05 0.42
CA GLY A 83 -4.20 8.10 -0.34
C GLY A 83 -3.95 8.19 -1.85
N GLY A 84 -4.20 7.10 -2.57
CA GLY A 84 -4.13 7.03 -4.02
C GLY A 84 -2.74 7.32 -4.59
N TYR A 85 -2.68 8.19 -5.55
CA TYR A 85 -1.42 8.61 -6.18
C TYR A 85 -0.48 9.29 -5.18
N ASP A 86 -1.00 10.04 -4.22
CA ASP A 86 -0.19 10.70 -3.19
C ASP A 86 0.44 9.68 -2.22
N ALA A 87 -0.22 8.54 -1.98
CA ALA A 87 0.37 7.42 -1.26
C ALA A 87 1.59 6.85 -2.00
N PHE A 88 1.49 6.70 -3.32
CA PHE A 88 2.63 6.31 -4.15
C PHE A 88 3.77 7.34 -4.07
N LEU A 89 3.46 8.64 -4.10
CA LEU A 89 4.46 9.69 -3.95
C LEU A 89 5.16 9.67 -2.59
N SER A 90 4.48 9.26 -1.52
CA SER A 90 5.08 9.19 -0.19
C SER A 90 6.12 8.07 -0.06
N VAL A 91 5.96 6.95 -0.78
CA VAL A 91 6.93 5.85 -0.77
C VAL A 91 8.00 5.97 -1.86
N ALA A 92 7.79 6.77 -2.88
CA ALA A 92 8.75 6.93 -3.99
C ALA A 92 10.18 7.29 -3.53
N PRO A 93 10.39 8.16 -2.50
CA PRO A 93 11.74 8.52 -2.04
C PRO A 93 12.53 7.36 -1.44
N ILE A 94 11.85 6.37 -0.86
CA ILE A 94 12.51 5.23 -0.22
C ILE A 94 12.80 4.08 -1.20
N ILE A 95 12.25 4.15 -2.41
CA ILE A 95 12.50 3.17 -3.46
C ILE A 95 13.64 3.66 -4.34
N PRO A 96 14.81 2.97 -4.36
CA PRO A 96 15.98 3.44 -5.09
C PRO A 96 15.72 3.75 -6.56
N LEU A 97 14.92 2.91 -7.23
CA LEU A 97 14.56 3.08 -8.63
C LEU A 97 13.72 4.34 -8.89
N LEU A 98 12.83 4.71 -7.96
CA LEU A 98 11.91 5.85 -8.10
C LEU A 98 12.49 7.15 -7.53
N ARG A 99 13.57 7.04 -6.75
CA ARG A 99 14.18 8.20 -6.08
C ARG A 99 14.55 9.35 -7.03
N PRO A 100 15.20 9.11 -8.18
CA PRO A 100 15.52 10.20 -9.12
C PRO A 100 14.26 10.79 -9.77
N LEU A 101 13.23 9.97 -9.95
CA LEU A 101 11.97 10.37 -10.59
C LEU A 101 11.04 11.18 -9.67
N ARG A 102 11.29 11.16 -8.35
CA ARG A 102 10.40 11.78 -7.34
C ARG A 102 10.08 13.24 -7.63
N HIS A 103 11.03 14.00 -8.14
CA HIS A 103 10.84 15.42 -8.45
C HIS A 103 9.91 15.62 -9.64
N VAL A 104 10.08 14.82 -10.68
CA VAL A 104 9.21 14.82 -11.86
C VAL A 104 7.78 14.40 -11.51
N LEU A 105 7.65 13.34 -10.70
CA LEU A 105 6.34 12.81 -10.27
C LEU A 105 5.52 13.80 -9.42
N ARG A 106 6.20 14.76 -8.78
CA ARG A 106 5.57 15.81 -7.95
C ARG A 106 5.19 17.07 -8.74
N LEU A 107 5.65 17.22 -9.97
CA LEU A 107 5.29 18.36 -10.80
C LEU A 107 3.75 18.44 -10.97
N PRO A 108 3.15 19.65 -10.85
CA PRO A 108 1.70 19.81 -10.89
C PRO A 108 1.01 19.12 -12.08
N PRO A 109 1.49 19.26 -13.34
CA PRO A 109 0.86 18.60 -14.47
C PRO A 109 1.00 17.07 -14.40
N VAL A 110 2.18 16.55 -14.00
CA VAL A 110 2.43 15.12 -13.87
C VAL A 110 1.57 14.54 -12.74
N ARG A 111 1.46 15.25 -11.62
CA ARG A 111 0.63 14.86 -10.50
C ARG A 111 -0.85 14.81 -10.86
N ALA A 112 -1.34 15.77 -11.63
CA ALA A 112 -2.73 15.79 -12.09
C ALA A 112 -3.06 14.59 -12.99
N VAL A 113 -2.18 14.29 -13.94
CA VAL A 113 -2.29 13.12 -14.83
C VAL A 113 -2.17 11.82 -14.01
N GLY A 114 -1.18 11.75 -13.13
CA GLY A 114 -0.96 10.59 -12.26
C GLY A 114 -2.17 10.26 -11.37
N ARG A 115 -2.80 11.27 -10.78
CA ARG A 115 -4.04 11.09 -10.01
C ARG A 115 -5.19 10.57 -10.87
N ARG A 116 -5.33 11.03 -12.11
CA ARG A 116 -6.36 10.55 -13.04
C ARG A 116 -6.12 9.10 -13.43
N VAL A 117 -4.89 8.78 -13.82
CA VAL A 117 -4.49 7.41 -14.20
C VAL A 117 -4.68 6.46 -13.00
N TYR A 118 -4.23 6.87 -11.81
CA TYR A 118 -4.40 6.07 -10.60
C TYR A 118 -5.88 5.77 -10.31
N ARG A 119 -6.74 6.79 -10.35
CA ARG A 119 -8.19 6.62 -10.12
C ARG A 119 -8.83 5.68 -11.14
N TRP A 120 -8.42 5.79 -12.39
CA TRP A 120 -8.90 4.90 -13.44
C TRP A 120 -8.48 3.45 -13.17
N ILE A 121 -7.20 3.21 -12.84
CA ILE A 121 -6.67 1.89 -12.47
C ILE A 121 -7.39 1.36 -11.23
N ALA A 122 -7.51 2.16 -10.18
CA ALA A 122 -8.16 1.76 -8.94
C ALA A 122 -9.63 1.39 -9.16
N HIS A 123 -10.34 2.13 -9.99
CA HIS A 123 -11.73 1.84 -10.35
C HIS A 123 -11.86 0.53 -11.16
N ASN A 124 -10.90 0.25 -12.01
CA ASN A 124 -10.90 -0.93 -12.89
C ASN A 124 -10.04 -2.09 -12.38
N ARG A 125 -9.50 -2.02 -11.19
CA ARG A 125 -8.51 -2.98 -10.66
C ARG A 125 -8.99 -4.44 -10.68
N TYR A 126 -10.25 -4.70 -10.39
CA TYR A 126 -10.82 -6.04 -10.46
C TYR A 126 -11.01 -6.54 -11.90
N ARG A 127 -11.24 -5.64 -12.85
CA ARG A 127 -11.30 -5.97 -14.27
C ARG A 127 -9.93 -6.24 -14.86
N LEU A 128 -8.90 -5.50 -14.38
CA LEU A 128 -7.52 -5.63 -14.85
C LEU A 128 -6.79 -6.83 -14.24
N GLY A 129 -7.04 -7.14 -12.97
CA GLY A 129 -6.33 -8.18 -12.24
C GLY A 129 -7.21 -9.34 -11.74
N GLY A 130 -8.51 -9.10 -11.61
CA GLY A 130 -9.44 -10.04 -10.99
C GLY A 130 -9.34 -10.08 -9.46
N ALA A 131 -10.22 -10.87 -8.85
CA ALA A 131 -10.16 -11.17 -7.42
C ALA A 131 -9.19 -12.32 -7.14
N VAL A 132 -8.64 -12.36 -5.94
CA VAL A 132 -7.86 -13.51 -5.46
C VAL A 132 -8.86 -14.64 -5.20
N SER A 133 -8.69 -15.77 -5.89
CA SER A 133 -9.45 -16.98 -5.61
C SER A 133 -8.82 -17.69 -4.43
N CYS A 134 -9.57 -17.78 -3.33
CA CYS A 134 -9.20 -18.64 -2.21
C CYS A 134 -10.02 -19.93 -2.36
N GLU A 135 -9.47 -20.95 -3.01
CA GLU A 135 -10.01 -22.31 -2.98
C GLU A 135 -9.29 -23.10 -1.89
N ASP A 136 -10.05 -23.83 -1.08
CA ASP A 136 -9.55 -24.74 -0.03
C ASP A 136 -8.62 -24.11 1.02
N GLY A 137 -8.86 -22.85 1.37
CA GLY A 137 -8.08 -22.15 2.41
C GLY A 137 -6.69 -21.70 2.00
N ALA A 138 -6.29 -21.93 0.74
CA ALA A 138 -5.05 -21.42 0.17
C ALA A 138 -5.35 -20.33 -0.86
N CYS A 139 -5.03 -19.08 -0.53
CA CYS A 139 -5.08 -18.00 -1.49
C CYS A 139 -3.87 -18.11 -2.44
N ARG A 140 -4.11 -18.58 -3.66
CA ARG A 140 -3.10 -18.52 -4.72
C ARG A 140 -3.12 -17.14 -5.36
N VAL A 141 -2.02 -16.47 -5.23
CA VAL A 141 -1.78 -15.15 -5.83
C VAL A 141 -0.97 -15.31 -7.11
#